data_ee02d92ca2ff873dbef351227439851c
#
_entry.id   ee02d92ca2ff873dbef351227439851c
#
_cell.length_a   1.000
_cell.length_b   1.000
_cell.length_c   1.000
_cell.angle_alpha   90.00
_cell.angle_beta   90.00
_cell.angle_gamma   90.00
#
_symmetry.space_group_name_H-M   'P 1'
#
loop_
_entity.id
_entity.type
_entity.pdbx_description
1 polymer ?
#
loop_
_entity_poly.entity_id
_entity_poly.type
_entity_poly.pdbx_seq_one_letter_code
_entity_poly.pdbx_strand_id
1 'polypeptide(L)'
;MEQFIVSARKYRPQTFKDVVGQQAITNTLLNAIESNHLASALLFTGPRGVGKTTCARILARKINQPGYDDPNEDFAFNVFELDAASNNSVDDIRNLIDQVRIPPQTGQYKVYIIDEVHMLTTSAFNAFLKTLEEPPKHAIFILATTEKHKIIPTILSRCQIFDFKRITVKDAKEHLAEVAKSQGVEFEDDALHIIAQKADGAMRDALSIFDRVVSYCGNNLTRQAVTENLNVLDYETYINMTDLILENKIPEVLLAYNDILSKGFDGHHFIAGLASHFRDLLVAKNPATLSLLEMGEAAQKLYGQQSQKVSQEFLLKGIDIANDCDLKYKVSQNQRLLVELALMQLSSIGFDGEKKKSDFIIPPTYYRRNDYSISEVKEPLAKSQKPLAEEIQKVEPTTQKAEEIVDKQANINNQETTDNRQPTTDSPQPKVSSMSLASIRAKKEMAEVQKSTVKEVVHLASEPFTETEMLEQWLKYAQRIEDKGYRIVASLLTINDPILEGITIIHELPNESSKIDFEKEKPELLGYLRGKLHNHDITIDVKVNETLVLKKNYTPQDKYNRLVELNPNLELMRNMFGLEINE
;
A
#
# COMPACT_ATOMS: atom_id res chain seq x y z
N MET A 1 6.87 38.52 -23.90
CA MET A 1 6.14 37.75 -22.87
C MET A 1 7.20 37.07 -22.03
N GLU A 2 7.28 37.40 -20.76
CA GLU A 2 8.12 36.63 -19.84
C GLU A 2 7.58 35.20 -19.75
N GLN A 3 8.47 34.22 -19.86
CA GLN A 3 8.10 32.82 -19.73
C GLN A 3 7.60 32.58 -18.31
N PHE A 4 6.36 32.08 -18.15
CA PHE A 4 5.83 31.68 -16.86
C PHE A 4 6.69 30.53 -16.26
N ILE A 5 7.34 30.81 -15.16
CA ILE A 5 8.12 29.81 -14.40
C ILE A 5 7.29 29.40 -13.19
N VAL A 6 7.00 28.10 -13.08
CA VAL A 6 6.26 27.51 -11.94
C VAL A 6 6.98 27.81 -10.61
N SER A 7 6.23 28.23 -9.58
CA SER A 7 6.79 28.65 -8.28
C SER A 7 7.67 27.60 -7.63
N ALA A 8 7.34 26.31 -7.76
CA ALA A 8 8.17 25.22 -7.29
C ALA A 8 9.59 25.20 -7.91
N ARG A 9 9.79 25.83 -9.06
CA ARG A 9 11.10 25.99 -9.71
C ARG A 9 11.71 27.36 -9.38
N LYS A 10 10.92 28.42 -9.41
CA LYS A 10 11.34 29.80 -9.16
C LYS A 10 11.86 30.01 -7.73
N TYR A 11 11.15 29.46 -6.75
CA TYR A 11 11.48 29.56 -5.31
C TYR A 11 12.19 28.33 -4.77
N ARG A 12 12.87 27.60 -5.65
CA ARG A 12 13.69 26.47 -5.20
C ARG A 12 14.85 26.96 -4.33
N PRO A 13 15.03 26.47 -3.08
CA PRO A 13 16.10 26.86 -2.19
C PRO A 13 17.48 26.82 -2.87
N GLN A 14 18.27 27.88 -2.72
CA GLN A 14 19.62 27.97 -3.25
C GLN A 14 20.67 27.76 -2.17
N THR A 15 20.35 28.06 -0.91
CA THR A 15 21.21 27.86 0.24
C THR A 15 20.54 26.97 1.29
N PHE A 16 21.32 26.40 2.21
CA PHE A 16 20.76 25.60 3.30
C PHE A 16 19.84 26.39 4.24
N LYS A 17 20.00 27.73 4.30
CA LYS A 17 19.14 28.60 5.12
C LYS A 17 17.71 28.70 4.56
N ASP A 18 17.59 28.60 3.24
CA ASP A 18 16.30 28.69 2.54
C ASP A 18 15.48 27.40 2.63
N VAL A 19 16.10 26.31 3.15
CA VAL A 19 15.42 25.00 3.25
C VAL A 19 14.50 24.99 4.45
N VAL A 20 13.20 24.90 4.18
CA VAL A 20 12.14 24.94 5.19
C VAL A 20 12.00 23.59 5.91
N GLY A 21 11.87 23.64 7.25
CA GLY A 21 11.48 22.47 8.06
C GLY A 21 12.55 21.37 8.23
N GLN A 22 13.81 21.59 7.75
CA GLN A 22 14.88 20.57 7.79
C GLN A 22 16.15 21.05 8.52
N GLN A 23 16.02 21.95 9.48
CA GLN A 23 17.16 22.60 10.15
C GLN A 23 18.14 21.62 10.78
N ALA A 24 17.67 20.52 11.36
CA ALA A 24 18.55 19.51 11.95
C ALA A 24 19.48 18.87 10.89
N ILE A 25 18.95 18.57 9.71
CA ILE A 25 19.71 17.97 8.60
C ILE A 25 20.67 18.99 8.01
N THR A 26 20.19 20.20 7.72
CA THR A 26 21.01 21.25 7.10
C THR A 26 22.17 21.65 8.01
N ASN A 27 21.96 21.76 9.32
CA ASN A 27 23.01 22.04 10.28
C ASN A 27 24.02 20.89 10.38
N THR A 28 23.56 19.63 10.36
CA THR A 28 24.47 18.48 10.37
C THR A 28 25.33 18.43 9.11
N LEU A 29 24.76 18.73 7.93
CA LEU A 29 25.51 18.79 6.68
C LEU A 29 26.51 19.94 6.66
N LEU A 30 26.15 21.13 7.17
CA LEU A 30 27.05 22.26 7.31
C LEU A 30 28.24 21.92 8.21
N ASN A 31 27.99 21.36 9.38
CA ASN A 31 29.04 20.96 10.33
C ASN A 31 29.96 19.90 9.73
N ALA A 32 29.42 18.95 8.94
CA ALA A 32 30.21 17.93 8.26
C ALA A 32 31.14 18.53 7.19
N ILE A 33 30.69 19.58 6.48
CA ILE A 33 31.52 20.31 5.53
C ILE A 33 32.62 21.08 6.24
N GLU A 34 32.28 21.87 7.27
CA GLU A 34 33.20 22.71 8.02
C GLU A 34 34.30 21.90 8.74
N SER A 35 33.92 20.73 9.27
CA SER A 35 34.86 19.80 9.92
C SER A 35 35.63 18.91 8.94
N ASN A 36 35.34 18.99 7.64
CA ASN A 36 35.91 18.13 6.59
C ASN A 36 35.70 16.61 6.87
N HIS A 37 34.55 16.26 7.49
CA HIS A 37 34.18 14.90 7.84
C HIS A 37 32.92 14.45 7.07
N LEU A 38 32.86 14.75 5.78
CA LEU A 38 31.75 14.33 4.94
C LEU A 38 31.97 12.87 4.48
N ALA A 39 30.96 12.04 4.65
CA ALA A 39 30.98 10.67 4.13
C ALA A 39 30.98 10.68 2.59
N SER A 40 31.68 9.72 1.99
CA SER A 40 31.71 9.55 0.52
C SER A 40 30.38 9.05 -0.06
N ALA A 41 29.50 8.46 0.76
CA ALA A 41 28.17 8.04 0.36
C ALA A 41 27.13 8.51 1.39
N LEU A 42 26.13 9.24 0.90
CA LEU A 42 25.02 9.81 1.68
C LEU A 42 23.71 9.27 1.13
N LEU A 43 22.78 8.93 2.03
CA LEU A 43 21.45 8.50 1.65
C LEU A 43 20.40 9.44 2.24
N PHE A 44 19.68 10.16 1.39
CA PHE A 44 18.59 11.05 1.76
C PHE A 44 17.26 10.31 1.62
N THR A 45 16.58 10.07 2.72
CA THR A 45 15.31 9.34 2.75
C THR A 45 14.18 10.24 3.22
N GLY A 46 12.95 9.95 2.81
CA GLY A 46 11.77 10.68 3.28
C GLY A 46 10.76 10.97 2.17
N PRO A 47 9.59 11.54 2.51
CA PRO A 47 8.51 11.77 1.58
C PRO A 47 8.91 12.58 0.34
N ARG A 48 8.09 12.51 -0.71
CA ARG A 48 8.27 13.33 -1.90
C ARG A 48 8.09 14.82 -1.57
N GLY A 49 8.80 15.70 -2.24
CA GLY A 49 8.58 17.14 -2.15
C GLY A 49 9.13 17.86 -0.91
N VAL A 50 9.85 17.15 -0.01
CA VAL A 50 10.41 17.69 1.24
C VAL A 50 11.81 18.32 1.11
N GLY A 51 12.40 18.35 -0.11
CA GLY A 51 13.66 19.02 -0.38
C GLY A 51 14.90 18.13 -0.50
N LYS A 52 14.79 16.78 -0.58
CA LYS A 52 15.93 15.84 -0.70
C LYS A 52 16.88 16.22 -1.83
N THR A 53 16.40 16.24 -3.07
CA THR A 53 17.20 16.56 -4.26
C THR A 53 17.70 18.01 -4.24
N THR A 54 16.94 18.92 -3.63
CA THR A 54 17.36 20.32 -3.44
C THR A 54 18.54 20.41 -2.49
N CYS A 55 18.49 19.75 -1.32
CA CYS A 55 19.62 19.69 -0.38
C CYS A 55 20.83 19.01 -1.01
N ALA A 56 20.64 17.96 -1.81
CA ALA A 56 21.71 17.30 -2.55
C ALA A 56 22.45 18.27 -3.48
N ARG A 57 21.71 19.09 -4.24
CA ARG A 57 22.29 20.11 -5.14
C ARG A 57 23.00 21.22 -4.37
N ILE A 58 22.42 21.70 -3.27
CA ILE A 58 23.04 22.71 -2.40
C ILE A 58 24.36 22.16 -1.82
N LEU A 59 24.33 20.91 -1.32
CA LEU A 59 25.50 20.22 -0.81
C LEU A 59 26.60 20.11 -1.87
N ALA A 60 26.25 19.65 -3.07
CA ALA A 60 27.17 19.46 -4.18
C ALA A 60 27.88 20.78 -4.59
N ARG A 61 27.13 21.90 -4.59
CA ARG A 61 27.72 23.22 -4.81
C ARG A 61 28.66 23.62 -3.68
N LYS A 62 28.18 23.52 -2.42
CA LYS A 62 28.94 23.99 -1.25
C LYS A 62 30.27 23.24 -1.04
N ILE A 63 30.35 21.97 -1.39
CA ILE A 63 31.56 21.14 -1.29
C ILE A 63 32.63 21.60 -2.29
N ASN A 64 32.22 22.05 -3.48
CA ASN A 64 33.14 22.48 -4.54
C ASN A 64 33.50 23.95 -4.45
N GLN A 65 32.87 24.75 -3.57
CA GLN A 65 33.15 26.18 -3.36
C GLN A 65 33.93 26.41 -2.05
N PRO A 66 35.23 26.19 -1.97
CA PRO A 66 36.00 26.57 -0.80
C PRO A 66 36.26 28.11 -0.80
N GLY A 67 35.35 28.86 -0.14
CA GLY A 67 35.63 30.25 0.23
C GLY A 67 35.28 31.36 -0.76
N TYR A 68 34.73 31.07 -1.92
CA TYR A 68 34.22 32.08 -2.87
C TYR A 68 32.74 31.85 -3.12
N ASP A 69 31.91 32.80 -2.69
CA ASP A 69 30.50 32.86 -3.02
C ASP A 69 30.30 33.59 -4.37
N ASP A 70 30.85 33.09 -5.45
CA ASP A 70 30.49 33.57 -6.78
C ASP A 70 29.26 32.77 -7.26
N PRO A 71 28.09 33.39 -7.36
CA PRO A 71 26.84 32.72 -7.81
C PRO A 71 26.90 32.27 -9.27
N ASN A 72 27.87 32.77 -10.06
CA ASN A 72 27.97 32.52 -11.49
C ASN A 72 28.96 31.40 -11.85
N GLU A 73 29.68 30.82 -10.88
CA GLU A 73 30.56 29.69 -11.16
C GLU A 73 29.72 28.44 -11.43
N ASP A 74 29.73 28.02 -12.69
CA ASP A 74 28.91 26.87 -13.15
C ASP A 74 29.66 25.56 -12.88
N PHE A 75 29.37 24.92 -11.74
CA PHE A 75 29.87 23.59 -11.38
C PHE A 75 29.11 22.45 -12.10
N ALA A 76 28.42 22.73 -13.20
CA ALA A 76 27.67 21.76 -13.97
C ALA A 76 28.50 20.54 -14.39
N PHE A 77 29.80 20.73 -14.61
CA PHE A 77 30.71 19.63 -14.97
C PHE A 77 31.09 18.71 -13.80
N ASN A 78 30.83 19.11 -12.56
CA ASN A 78 31.18 18.34 -11.38
C ASN A 78 29.99 17.68 -10.72
N VAL A 79 28.78 18.04 -11.09
CA VAL A 79 27.52 17.51 -10.50
C VAL A 79 26.76 16.70 -11.56
N PHE A 80 26.74 15.41 -11.37
CA PHE A 80 26.03 14.47 -12.24
C PHE A 80 24.74 14.06 -11.56
N GLU A 81 23.61 14.34 -12.17
CA GLU A 81 22.30 13.99 -11.65
C GLU A 81 21.67 12.90 -12.53
N LEU A 82 21.31 11.78 -11.92
CA LEU A 82 20.67 10.64 -12.53
C LEU A 82 19.32 10.38 -11.85
N ASP A 83 18.26 10.28 -12.63
CA ASP A 83 16.98 9.77 -12.16
C ASP A 83 16.90 8.26 -12.39
N ALA A 84 16.88 7.48 -11.31
CA ALA A 84 16.81 6.02 -11.39
C ALA A 84 15.48 5.50 -11.93
N ALA A 85 14.42 6.30 -11.98
CA ALA A 85 13.17 5.90 -12.64
C ALA A 85 13.34 5.75 -14.15
N SER A 86 14.21 6.59 -14.76
CA SER A 86 14.50 6.59 -16.19
C SER A 86 15.75 5.77 -16.55
N ASN A 87 16.71 5.62 -15.61
CA ASN A 87 18.02 5.00 -15.81
C ASN A 87 18.25 3.92 -14.75
N ASN A 88 17.53 2.81 -14.84
CA ASN A 88 17.52 1.75 -13.83
C ASN A 88 18.29 0.49 -14.23
N SER A 89 18.85 0.45 -15.42
CA SER A 89 19.53 -0.72 -15.95
C SER A 89 20.95 -0.89 -15.37
N VAL A 90 21.47 -2.11 -15.47
CA VAL A 90 22.86 -2.40 -15.07
C VAL A 90 23.87 -1.63 -15.91
N ASP A 91 23.56 -1.42 -17.18
CA ASP A 91 24.48 -0.76 -18.11
C ASP A 91 24.55 0.75 -17.85
N ASP A 92 23.44 1.39 -17.45
CA ASP A 92 23.44 2.78 -17.02
C ASP A 92 24.36 2.99 -15.79
N ILE A 93 24.25 2.10 -14.82
CA ILE A 93 25.10 2.15 -13.62
C ILE A 93 26.55 1.82 -13.93
N ARG A 94 26.86 0.92 -14.85
CA ARG A 94 28.23 0.66 -15.30
C ARG A 94 28.84 1.87 -15.98
N ASN A 95 28.10 2.53 -16.87
CA ASN A 95 28.53 3.76 -17.51
C ASN A 95 28.83 4.87 -16.49
N LEU A 96 27.98 4.99 -15.45
CA LEU A 96 28.21 5.91 -14.35
C LEU A 96 29.50 5.54 -13.58
N ILE A 97 29.71 4.28 -13.24
CA ILE A 97 30.91 3.79 -12.53
C ILE A 97 32.18 4.09 -13.33
N ASP A 98 32.16 3.95 -14.63
CA ASP A 98 33.33 4.27 -15.47
C ASP A 98 33.63 5.78 -15.49
N GLN A 99 32.61 6.64 -15.48
CA GLN A 99 32.75 8.08 -15.34
C GLN A 99 33.28 8.49 -13.96
N VAL A 100 32.93 7.76 -12.90
CA VAL A 100 33.38 7.99 -11.52
C VAL A 100 34.90 7.87 -11.40
N ARG A 101 35.53 7.00 -12.16
CA ARG A 101 37.00 6.78 -12.13
C ARG A 101 37.82 7.96 -12.64
N ILE A 102 37.18 8.84 -13.41
CA ILE A 102 37.84 10.00 -13.99
C ILE A 102 37.81 11.16 -12.99
N PRO A 103 38.94 11.71 -12.52
CA PRO A 103 38.94 12.82 -11.57
C PRO A 103 38.34 14.10 -12.19
N PRO A 104 37.87 15.05 -11.35
CA PRO A 104 37.36 16.34 -11.83
C PRO A 104 38.47 17.16 -12.50
N GLN A 105 38.10 17.94 -13.51
CA GLN A 105 39.03 18.88 -14.16
C GLN A 105 39.17 20.19 -13.36
N THR A 106 38.07 20.61 -12.73
CA THR A 106 37.96 21.79 -11.87
C THR A 106 37.30 21.39 -10.56
N GLY A 107 37.63 22.09 -9.44
CA GLY A 107 37.09 21.75 -8.12
C GLY A 107 37.72 20.50 -7.48
N GLN A 108 37.25 20.13 -6.29
CA GLN A 108 37.82 19.02 -5.52
C GLN A 108 37.06 17.71 -5.69
N TYR A 109 35.77 17.78 -5.88
CA TYR A 109 34.87 16.60 -5.85
C TYR A 109 34.00 16.53 -7.09
N LYS A 110 33.77 15.30 -7.58
CA LYS A 110 32.66 14.93 -8.45
C LYS A 110 31.53 14.41 -7.60
N VAL A 111 30.37 15.00 -7.72
CA VAL A 111 29.17 14.61 -6.95
C VAL A 111 28.18 13.93 -7.86
N TYR A 112 27.78 12.73 -7.49
CA TYR A 112 26.80 11.93 -8.20
C TYR A 112 25.50 11.88 -7.38
N ILE A 113 24.48 12.54 -7.87
CA ILE A 113 23.13 12.57 -7.26
C ILE A 113 22.29 11.55 -8.01
N ILE A 114 21.85 10.50 -7.29
CA ILE A 114 20.96 9.47 -7.85
C ILE A 114 19.62 9.61 -7.15
N ASP A 115 18.61 10.14 -7.86
CA ASP A 115 17.27 10.31 -7.34
C ASP A 115 16.42 9.05 -7.55
N GLU A 116 15.46 8.83 -6.67
CA GLU A 116 14.57 7.65 -6.59
C GLU A 116 15.33 6.31 -6.71
N VAL A 117 16.48 6.23 -6.00
CA VAL A 117 17.42 5.10 -6.10
C VAL A 117 16.76 3.72 -5.86
N HIS A 118 15.62 3.64 -5.19
CA HIS A 118 14.85 2.41 -4.99
C HIS A 118 14.29 1.81 -6.30
N MET A 119 14.30 2.58 -7.40
CA MET A 119 13.87 2.12 -8.73
C MET A 119 14.96 1.33 -9.47
N LEU A 120 16.21 1.33 -8.99
CA LEU A 120 17.28 0.53 -9.57
C LEU A 120 16.98 -0.96 -9.47
N THR A 121 17.32 -1.71 -10.53
CA THR A 121 17.24 -3.17 -10.50
C THR A 121 18.23 -3.76 -9.49
N THR A 122 17.93 -4.96 -8.98
CA THR A 122 18.82 -5.66 -8.03
C THR A 122 20.22 -5.87 -8.60
N SER A 123 20.33 -6.13 -9.90
CA SER A 123 21.61 -6.29 -10.58
C SER A 123 22.38 -4.95 -10.72
N ALA A 124 21.67 -3.83 -10.91
CA ALA A 124 22.27 -2.49 -10.89
C ALA A 124 22.79 -2.14 -9.49
N PHE A 125 22.01 -2.41 -8.44
CA PHE A 125 22.48 -2.26 -7.06
C PHE A 125 23.76 -3.06 -6.79
N ASN A 126 23.79 -4.35 -7.17
CA ASN A 126 24.96 -5.20 -6.97
C ASN A 126 26.20 -4.71 -7.72
N ALA A 127 26.03 -4.16 -8.92
CA ALA A 127 27.14 -3.56 -9.66
C ALA A 127 27.69 -2.30 -8.94
N PHE A 128 26.81 -1.54 -8.29
CA PHE A 128 27.16 -0.30 -7.58
C PHE A 128 27.83 -0.54 -6.22
N LEU A 129 27.56 -1.68 -5.55
CA LEU A 129 28.09 -1.99 -4.21
C LEU A 129 29.61 -1.82 -4.12
N LYS A 130 30.36 -2.35 -5.09
CA LYS A 130 31.83 -2.27 -5.07
C LYS A 130 32.34 -0.83 -5.07
N THR A 131 31.66 0.05 -5.80
CA THR A 131 32.03 1.48 -5.87
C THR A 131 31.69 2.22 -4.59
N LEU A 132 30.63 1.81 -3.89
CA LEU A 132 30.28 2.35 -2.57
C LEU A 132 31.17 1.83 -1.44
N GLU A 133 31.76 0.64 -1.58
CA GLU A 133 32.72 0.08 -0.61
C GLU A 133 34.07 0.78 -0.70
N GLU A 134 34.56 1.00 -1.91
CA GLU A 134 35.85 1.60 -2.18
C GLU A 134 35.69 2.81 -3.13
N PRO A 135 35.04 3.90 -2.69
CA PRO A 135 34.83 5.06 -3.54
C PRO A 135 36.16 5.79 -3.83
N PRO A 136 36.39 6.29 -5.04
CA PRO A 136 37.49 7.18 -5.32
C PRO A 136 37.45 8.41 -4.42
N LYS A 137 38.58 8.89 -3.94
CA LYS A 137 38.66 10.02 -2.98
C LYS A 137 38.01 11.32 -3.48
N HIS A 138 37.88 11.47 -4.79
CA HIS A 138 37.26 12.63 -5.42
C HIS A 138 35.77 12.44 -5.72
N ALA A 139 35.16 11.27 -5.40
CA ALA A 139 33.79 11.01 -5.71
C ALA A 139 32.93 11.03 -4.44
N ILE A 140 31.80 11.73 -4.49
CA ILE A 140 30.77 11.74 -3.45
C ILE A 140 29.46 11.32 -4.08
N PHE A 141 28.81 10.34 -3.44
CA PHE A 141 27.51 9.82 -3.85
C PHE A 141 26.42 10.33 -2.92
N ILE A 142 25.37 10.90 -3.50
CA ILE A 142 24.16 11.33 -2.79
C ILE A 142 22.99 10.56 -3.39
N LEU A 143 22.55 9.54 -2.67
CA LEU A 143 21.41 8.73 -3.04
C LEU A 143 20.14 9.33 -2.41
N ALA A 144 19.09 9.50 -3.19
CA ALA A 144 17.80 9.97 -2.67
C ALA A 144 16.71 8.94 -2.92
N THR A 145 15.82 8.75 -1.96
CA THR A 145 14.68 7.80 -2.06
C THR A 145 13.46 8.27 -1.29
N THR A 146 12.30 7.95 -1.81
CA THR A 146 11.04 8.08 -1.09
C THR A 146 10.73 6.83 -0.26
N GLU A 147 11.33 5.67 -0.59
CA GLU A 147 11.02 4.37 -0.02
C GLU A 147 12.27 3.69 0.56
N LYS A 148 12.62 4.08 1.80
CA LYS A 148 13.78 3.52 2.52
C LYS A 148 13.72 1.99 2.66
N HIS A 149 12.53 1.44 2.85
CA HIS A 149 12.33 0.00 3.06
C HIS A 149 12.64 -0.86 1.83
N LYS A 150 12.65 -0.26 0.62
CA LYS A 150 13.04 -0.95 -0.62
C LYS A 150 14.55 -0.98 -0.85
N ILE A 151 15.32 -0.22 -0.07
CA ILE A 151 16.78 -0.19 -0.20
C ILE A 151 17.39 -1.41 0.52
N ILE A 152 18.24 -2.13 -0.19
CA ILE A 152 18.89 -3.32 0.36
C ILE A 152 19.80 -2.96 1.55
N PRO A 153 19.85 -3.80 2.61
CA PRO A 153 20.63 -3.52 3.82
C PRO A 153 22.12 -3.28 3.57
N THR A 154 22.66 -3.90 2.53
CA THR A 154 24.07 -3.73 2.12
C THR A 154 24.41 -2.31 1.68
N ILE A 155 23.48 -1.57 1.08
CA ILE A 155 23.62 -0.14 0.76
C ILE A 155 23.46 0.71 2.02
N LEU A 156 22.42 0.40 2.84
CA LEU A 156 22.17 1.15 4.08
C LEU A 156 23.38 1.17 5.02
N SER A 157 24.11 0.06 5.12
CA SER A 157 25.30 -0.05 5.97
C SER A 157 26.52 0.73 5.47
N ARG A 158 26.51 1.21 4.21
CA ARG A 158 27.62 1.93 3.57
C ARG A 158 27.37 3.41 3.39
N CYS A 159 26.14 3.85 3.67
CA CYS A 159 25.73 5.24 3.51
C CYS A 159 25.46 5.91 4.86
N GLN A 160 25.84 7.17 4.97
CA GLN A 160 25.32 8.02 6.06
C GLN A 160 23.88 8.42 5.73
N ILE A 161 22.95 8.05 6.62
CA ILE A 161 21.52 8.20 6.38
C ILE A 161 21.00 9.50 6.98
N PHE A 162 20.22 10.25 6.18
CA PHE A 162 19.54 11.47 6.58
C PHE A 162 18.05 11.30 6.31
N ASP A 163 17.24 11.24 7.38
CA ASP A 163 15.80 11.03 7.31
C ASP A 163 15.07 12.40 7.29
N PHE A 164 14.65 12.83 6.10
CA PHE A 164 13.86 14.05 5.89
C PHE A 164 12.44 13.86 6.40
N LYS A 165 11.97 14.82 7.17
CA LYS A 165 10.63 14.81 7.76
C LYS A 165 9.64 15.57 6.87
N ARG A 166 8.34 15.29 7.07
CA ARG A 166 7.28 16.16 6.52
C ARG A 166 7.43 17.56 7.10
N ILE A 167 7.20 18.55 6.27
CA ILE A 167 7.21 19.95 6.67
C ILE A 167 5.92 20.21 7.43
N THR A 168 6.00 20.93 8.55
CA THR A 168 4.80 21.25 9.34
C THR A 168 3.88 22.20 8.55
N VAL A 169 2.57 22.14 8.81
CA VAL A 169 1.59 23.04 8.17
C VAL A 169 1.95 24.51 8.47
N LYS A 170 2.46 24.78 9.66
CA LYS A 170 2.91 26.11 10.06
C LYS A 170 4.07 26.61 9.21
N ASP A 171 5.15 25.85 9.10
CA ASP A 171 6.34 26.21 8.30
C ASP A 171 5.98 26.37 6.82
N ALA A 172 5.12 25.47 6.31
CA ALA A 172 4.66 25.54 4.93
C ALA A 172 3.82 26.80 4.66
N LYS A 173 2.93 27.15 5.58
CA LYS A 173 2.10 28.38 5.52
C LYS A 173 2.97 29.63 5.54
N GLU A 174 3.94 29.71 6.49
CA GLU A 174 4.85 30.85 6.60
C GLU A 174 5.63 31.06 5.29
N HIS A 175 6.16 29.99 4.70
CA HIS A 175 6.87 30.08 3.42
C HIS A 175 5.95 30.48 2.27
N LEU A 176 4.71 29.93 2.20
CA LEU A 176 3.73 30.35 1.20
C LEU A 176 3.38 31.84 1.33
N ALA A 177 3.30 32.37 2.56
CA ALA A 177 3.06 33.80 2.81
C ALA A 177 4.23 34.67 2.28
N GLU A 178 5.48 34.23 2.44
CA GLU A 178 6.63 34.92 1.86
C GLU A 178 6.57 34.92 0.33
N VAL A 179 6.24 33.77 -0.29
CA VAL A 179 6.09 33.64 -1.74
C VAL A 179 4.96 34.53 -2.25
N ALA A 180 3.78 34.53 -1.60
CA ALA A 180 2.65 35.37 -1.96
C ALA A 180 3.02 36.87 -1.92
N LYS A 181 3.68 37.30 -0.83
CA LYS A 181 4.19 38.69 -0.73
C LYS A 181 5.16 39.04 -1.85
N SER A 182 6.07 38.14 -2.18
CA SER A 182 7.05 38.37 -3.26
C SER A 182 6.42 38.44 -4.66
N GLN A 183 5.25 37.84 -4.84
CA GLN A 183 4.45 37.87 -6.07
C GLN A 183 3.41 39.01 -6.10
N GLY A 184 3.22 39.74 -4.98
CA GLY A 184 2.20 40.79 -4.87
C GLY A 184 0.76 40.24 -4.82
N VAL A 185 0.58 39.01 -4.30
CA VAL A 185 -0.71 38.37 -4.12
C VAL A 185 -1.22 38.68 -2.72
N GLU A 186 -2.43 39.25 -2.62
CA GLU A 186 -3.15 39.41 -1.36
C GLU A 186 -3.75 38.06 -0.95
N PHE A 187 -3.69 37.74 0.33
CA PHE A 187 -4.13 36.44 0.81
C PHE A 187 -4.78 36.51 2.20
N GLU A 188 -5.76 35.64 2.40
CA GLU A 188 -6.28 35.32 3.73
C GLU A 188 -5.42 34.24 4.38
N ASP A 189 -5.19 34.35 5.68
CA ASP A 189 -4.36 33.40 6.45
C ASP A 189 -4.92 31.97 6.40
N ASP A 190 -6.25 31.81 6.45
CA ASP A 190 -6.94 30.53 6.33
C ASP A 190 -6.81 29.92 4.91
N ALA A 191 -6.71 30.74 3.88
CA ALA A 191 -6.48 30.27 2.50
C ALA A 191 -5.13 29.55 2.36
N LEU A 192 -4.06 30.17 2.86
CA LEU A 192 -2.73 29.56 2.88
C LEU A 192 -2.67 28.32 3.77
N HIS A 193 -3.41 28.33 4.89
CA HIS A 193 -3.49 27.19 5.78
C HIS A 193 -4.09 25.95 5.07
N ILE A 194 -5.18 26.11 4.33
CA ILE A 194 -5.81 25.04 3.54
C ILE A 194 -4.84 24.48 2.49
N ILE A 195 -4.11 25.36 1.79
CA ILE A 195 -3.10 24.93 0.80
C ILE A 195 -1.99 24.11 1.49
N ALA A 196 -1.47 24.58 2.61
CA ALA A 196 -0.41 23.90 3.36
C ALA A 196 -0.87 22.53 3.91
N GLN A 197 -2.11 22.46 4.40
CA GLN A 197 -2.72 21.22 4.88
C GLN A 197 -2.91 20.21 3.73
N LYS A 198 -3.42 20.67 2.57
CA LYS A 198 -3.65 19.82 1.39
C LYS A 198 -2.35 19.25 0.80
N ALA A 199 -1.24 19.96 0.98
CA ALA A 199 0.08 19.55 0.50
C ALA A 199 0.72 18.43 1.34
N ASP A 200 0.16 18.08 2.49
CA ASP A 200 0.57 16.97 3.34
C ASP A 200 2.10 16.98 3.64
N GLY A 201 2.63 18.16 3.94
CA GLY A 201 4.04 18.35 4.29
C GLY A 201 5.03 18.31 3.12
N ALA A 202 4.56 18.38 1.87
CA ALA A 202 5.37 18.45 0.66
C ALA A 202 5.42 19.88 0.11
N MET A 203 6.51 20.62 0.29
CA MET A 203 6.63 22.01 -0.16
C MET A 203 6.48 22.18 -1.68
N ARG A 204 6.97 21.21 -2.46
CA ARG A 204 6.82 21.23 -3.92
C ARG A 204 5.34 21.20 -4.33
N ASP A 205 4.55 20.37 -3.65
CA ASP A 205 3.13 20.22 -3.93
C ASP A 205 2.36 21.45 -3.41
N ALA A 206 2.76 22.01 -2.25
CA ALA A 206 2.22 23.26 -1.72
C ALA A 206 2.37 24.42 -2.72
N LEU A 207 3.56 24.62 -3.28
CA LEU A 207 3.82 25.65 -4.29
C LEU A 207 3.07 25.39 -5.61
N SER A 208 2.93 24.12 -6.01
CA SER A 208 2.17 23.76 -7.22
C SER A 208 0.66 24.00 -7.05
N ILE A 209 0.13 23.71 -5.85
CA ILE A 209 -1.25 24.01 -5.48
C ILE A 209 -1.44 25.53 -5.43
N PHE A 210 -0.52 26.26 -4.82
CA PHE A 210 -0.54 27.71 -4.75
C PHE A 210 -0.62 28.35 -6.16
N ASP A 211 0.26 27.96 -7.08
CA ASP A 211 0.24 28.44 -8.47
C ASP A 211 -1.10 28.20 -9.16
N ARG A 212 -1.65 27.01 -8.98
CA ARG A 212 -2.95 26.62 -9.56
C ARG A 212 -4.07 27.51 -9.02
N VAL A 213 -4.10 27.75 -7.72
CA VAL A 213 -5.15 28.56 -7.09
C VAL A 213 -4.99 30.03 -7.46
N VAL A 214 -3.77 30.58 -7.45
CA VAL A 214 -3.49 31.95 -7.88
C VAL A 214 -3.89 32.16 -9.36
N SER A 215 -3.65 31.18 -10.21
CA SER A 215 -4.10 31.23 -11.62
C SER A 215 -5.61 31.26 -11.75
N TYR A 216 -6.35 30.71 -10.79
CA TYR A 216 -7.82 30.75 -10.76
C TYR A 216 -8.37 32.03 -10.14
N CYS A 217 -7.83 32.49 -9.00
CA CYS A 217 -8.32 33.64 -8.23
C CYS A 217 -7.75 34.99 -8.69
N GLY A 218 -6.65 34.99 -9.47
CA GLY A 218 -5.86 36.18 -9.71
C GLY A 218 -5.08 36.62 -8.47
N ASN A 219 -5.09 37.94 -8.19
CA ASN A 219 -4.25 38.52 -7.13
C ASN A 219 -4.87 38.50 -5.73
N ASN A 220 -6.08 37.94 -5.55
CA ASN A 220 -6.75 37.90 -4.24
C ASN A 220 -7.09 36.47 -3.86
N LEU A 221 -6.30 35.89 -2.96
CA LEU A 221 -6.41 34.53 -2.49
C LEU A 221 -7.34 34.46 -1.29
N THR A 222 -8.64 34.27 -1.55
CA THR A 222 -9.65 34.11 -0.50
C THR A 222 -9.82 32.62 -0.12
N ARG A 223 -10.23 32.36 1.12
CA ARG A 223 -10.56 31.01 1.61
C ARG A 223 -11.59 30.32 0.69
N GLN A 224 -12.66 31.04 0.32
CA GLN A 224 -13.71 30.49 -0.54
C GLN A 224 -13.17 30.02 -1.89
N ALA A 225 -12.38 30.85 -2.55
CA ALA A 225 -11.81 30.51 -3.85
C ALA A 225 -10.83 29.32 -3.79
N VAL A 226 -10.08 29.18 -2.67
CA VAL A 226 -9.22 28.03 -2.42
C VAL A 226 -10.05 26.76 -2.23
N THR A 227 -11.09 26.78 -1.41
CA THR A 227 -11.96 25.62 -1.15
C THR A 227 -12.67 25.15 -2.42
N GLU A 228 -13.18 26.08 -3.23
CA GLU A 228 -13.80 25.76 -4.52
C GLU A 228 -12.79 25.13 -5.51
N ASN A 229 -11.60 25.74 -5.69
CA ASN A 229 -10.60 25.24 -6.63
C ASN A 229 -10.00 23.89 -6.23
N LEU A 230 -9.77 23.69 -4.93
CA LEU A 230 -9.18 22.45 -4.42
C LEU A 230 -10.20 21.33 -4.18
N ASN A 231 -11.48 21.62 -4.41
CA ASN A 231 -12.58 20.69 -4.11
C ASN A 231 -12.48 20.17 -2.65
N VAL A 232 -12.17 21.07 -1.72
CA VAL A 232 -12.10 20.78 -0.28
C VAL A 232 -13.35 21.34 0.35
N LEU A 233 -14.11 20.49 1.02
CA LEU A 233 -15.28 20.94 1.77
C LEU A 233 -14.85 21.77 2.96
N ASP A 234 -15.55 22.88 3.16
CA ASP A 234 -15.32 23.76 4.29
C ASP A 234 -15.74 23.10 5.61
N TYR A 235 -15.02 23.38 6.68
CA TYR A 235 -15.33 22.87 8.02
C TYR A 235 -16.75 23.27 8.47
N GLU A 236 -17.26 24.40 8.04
CA GLU A 236 -18.65 24.82 8.32
C GLU A 236 -19.68 23.84 7.77
N THR A 237 -19.42 23.26 6.60
CA THR A 237 -20.29 22.23 6.01
C THR A 237 -20.34 20.99 6.89
N TYR A 238 -19.20 20.55 7.43
CA TYR A 238 -19.15 19.41 8.34
C TYR A 238 -19.81 19.71 9.70
N ILE A 239 -19.64 20.93 10.23
CA ILE A 239 -20.32 21.39 11.45
C ILE A 239 -21.83 21.33 11.26
N ASN A 240 -22.36 21.93 10.18
CA ASN A 240 -23.78 21.91 9.88
C ASN A 240 -24.32 20.49 9.66
N MET A 241 -23.57 19.67 8.92
CA MET A 241 -23.93 18.26 8.71
C MET A 241 -24.01 17.49 10.03
N THR A 242 -23.05 17.70 10.93
CA THR A 242 -23.02 17.07 12.25
C THR A 242 -24.18 17.52 13.13
N ASP A 243 -24.53 18.80 13.11
CA ASP A 243 -25.69 19.30 13.85
C ASP A 243 -27.00 18.67 13.33
N LEU A 244 -27.19 18.53 12.01
CA LEU A 244 -28.32 17.83 11.42
C LEU A 244 -28.37 16.34 11.81
N ILE A 245 -27.22 15.68 11.83
CA ILE A 245 -27.08 14.27 12.25
C ILE A 245 -27.48 14.11 13.72
N LEU A 246 -27.03 15.00 14.61
CA LEU A 246 -27.36 14.97 16.03
C LEU A 246 -28.85 15.23 16.30
N GLU A 247 -29.49 16.04 15.46
CA GLU A 247 -30.93 16.32 15.53
C GLU A 247 -31.78 15.20 14.89
N ASN A 248 -31.15 14.15 14.34
CA ASN A 248 -31.80 13.04 13.63
C ASN A 248 -32.70 13.50 12.45
N LYS A 249 -32.30 14.54 11.76
CA LYS A 249 -32.99 15.10 10.59
C LYS A 249 -32.55 14.42 9.30
N ILE A 250 -32.85 13.13 9.17
CA ILE A 250 -32.42 12.32 8.02
C ILE A 250 -32.74 12.95 6.67
N PRO A 251 -33.97 13.48 6.41
CA PRO A 251 -34.27 14.11 5.12
C PRO A 251 -33.36 15.28 4.79
N GLU A 252 -33.09 16.16 5.77
CA GLU A 252 -32.23 17.32 5.62
C GLU A 252 -30.76 16.94 5.40
N VAL A 253 -30.28 15.88 6.10
CA VAL A 253 -28.95 15.31 5.91
C VAL A 253 -28.77 14.81 4.47
N LEU A 254 -29.76 14.09 3.92
CA LEU A 254 -29.71 13.58 2.56
C LEU A 254 -29.77 14.72 1.51
N LEU A 255 -30.59 15.75 1.76
CA LEU A 255 -30.63 16.94 0.91
C LEU A 255 -29.30 17.71 0.92
N ALA A 256 -28.72 17.92 2.11
CA ALA A 256 -27.41 18.56 2.25
C ALA A 256 -26.30 17.77 1.54
N TYR A 257 -26.33 16.45 1.63
CA TYR A 257 -25.39 15.59 0.89
C TYR A 257 -25.60 15.70 -0.63
N ASN A 258 -26.84 15.72 -1.09
CA ASN A 258 -27.14 15.92 -2.51
C ASN A 258 -26.63 17.28 -3.02
N ASP A 259 -26.74 18.34 -2.23
CA ASP A 259 -26.20 19.67 -2.57
C ASP A 259 -24.66 19.64 -2.68
N ILE A 260 -23.99 18.89 -1.80
CA ILE A 260 -22.54 18.69 -1.87
C ILE A 260 -22.16 17.99 -3.20
N LEU A 261 -22.87 16.92 -3.56
CA LEU A 261 -22.64 16.21 -4.83
C LEU A 261 -22.93 17.12 -6.05
N SER A 262 -23.99 17.94 -5.99
CA SER A 262 -24.36 18.84 -7.08
C SER A 262 -23.32 19.94 -7.35
N LYS A 263 -22.54 20.33 -6.32
CA LYS A 263 -21.39 21.22 -6.42
C LYS A 263 -20.14 20.55 -6.97
N GLY A 264 -20.19 19.24 -7.29
CA GLY A 264 -19.09 18.49 -7.87
C GLY A 264 -18.11 17.87 -6.85
N PHE A 265 -18.46 17.85 -5.57
CA PHE A 265 -17.63 17.18 -4.56
C PHE A 265 -17.80 15.66 -4.64
N ASP A 266 -16.71 14.94 -4.42
CA ASP A 266 -16.69 13.48 -4.40
C ASP A 266 -17.18 12.94 -3.04
N GLY A 267 -18.07 11.95 -3.08
CA GLY A 267 -18.59 11.29 -1.87
C GLY A 267 -17.53 10.60 -1.03
N HIS A 268 -16.46 10.08 -1.63
CA HIS A 268 -15.32 9.48 -0.90
C HIS A 268 -14.59 10.53 -0.06
N HIS A 269 -14.27 11.67 -0.68
CA HIS A 269 -13.62 12.78 0.04
C HIS A 269 -14.52 13.35 1.13
N PHE A 270 -15.84 13.39 0.90
CA PHE A 270 -16.80 13.82 1.90
C PHE A 270 -16.82 12.92 3.13
N ILE A 271 -16.92 11.59 2.96
CA ILE A 271 -17.00 10.67 4.09
C ILE A 271 -15.68 10.59 4.87
N ALA A 272 -14.54 10.62 4.17
CA ALA A 272 -13.21 10.68 4.80
C ALA A 272 -13.03 11.99 5.58
N GLY A 273 -13.51 13.12 5.02
CA GLY A 273 -13.51 14.41 5.71
C GLY A 273 -14.42 14.43 6.93
N LEU A 274 -15.58 13.77 6.87
CA LEU A 274 -16.50 13.63 8.01
C LEU A 274 -15.89 12.81 9.15
N ALA A 275 -15.18 11.71 8.82
CA ALA A 275 -14.42 10.92 9.79
C ALA A 275 -13.34 11.77 10.49
N SER A 276 -12.60 12.56 9.71
CA SER A 276 -11.59 13.50 10.23
C SER A 276 -12.22 14.56 11.11
N HIS A 277 -13.38 15.12 10.72
CA HIS A 277 -14.13 16.08 11.52
C HIS A 277 -14.55 15.51 12.89
N PHE A 278 -15.06 14.28 12.93
CA PHE A 278 -15.40 13.62 14.19
C PHE A 278 -14.18 13.38 15.09
N ARG A 279 -13.04 13.01 14.48
CA ARG A 279 -11.77 12.91 15.21
C ARG A 279 -11.36 14.26 15.80
N ASP A 280 -11.47 15.34 15.03
CA ASP A 280 -11.10 16.68 15.49
C ASP A 280 -12.03 17.19 16.59
N LEU A 281 -13.34 16.89 16.53
CA LEU A 281 -14.26 17.13 17.62
C LEU A 281 -13.88 16.36 18.89
N LEU A 282 -13.43 15.12 18.76
CA LEU A 282 -12.97 14.29 19.90
C LEU A 282 -11.71 14.91 20.53
N VAL A 283 -10.77 15.37 19.71
CA VAL A 283 -9.55 16.07 20.13
C VAL A 283 -9.89 17.40 20.82
N ALA A 284 -10.88 18.14 20.29
CA ALA A 284 -11.32 19.42 20.84
C ALA A 284 -11.98 19.32 22.23
N LYS A 285 -12.42 18.13 22.64
CA LYS A 285 -13.04 17.90 23.96
C LYS A 285 -12.10 18.13 25.13
N ASN A 286 -10.81 17.90 24.95
CA ASN A 286 -9.82 18.04 26.02
C ASN A 286 -8.86 19.21 25.71
N PRO A 287 -8.75 20.19 26.60
CA PRO A 287 -7.82 21.31 26.42
C PRO A 287 -6.36 20.90 26.21
N ALA A 288 -5.93 19.78 26.77
CA ALA A 288 -4.56 19.29 26.62
C ALA A 288 -4.26 18.80 25.19
N THR A 289 -5.30 18.40 24.44
CA THR A 289 -5.17 17.90 23.06
C THR A 289 -5.44 18.96 21.99
N LEU A 290 -5.85 20.17 22.36
CA LEU A 290 -6.10 21.28 21.42
C LEU A 290 -4.86 21.62 20.58
N SER A 291 -3.66 21.42 21.09
CA SER A 291 -2.41 21.60 20.32
C SER A 291 -2.24 20.64 19.16
N LEU A 292 -3.01 19.55 19.12
CA LEU A 292 -3.03 18.58 18.01
C LEU A 292 -3.95 19.00 16.86
N LEU A 293 -4.74 20.07 17.05
CA LEU A 293 -5.60 20.64 16.02
C LEU A 293 -4.80 21.61 15.17
N GLU A 294 -4.48 21.21 13.97
CA GLU A 294 -3.80 22.03 12.96
C GLU A 294 -4.82 22.88 12.19
N MET A 295 -5.49 23.84 12.87
CA MET A 295 -6.48 24.71 12.25
C MET A 295 -6.42 26.14 12.83
N GLY A 296 -7.01 27.11 12.09
CA GLY A 296 -7.04 28.51 12.52
C GLY A 296 -7.86 28.73 13.79
N GLU A 297 -7.60 29.85 14.50
CA GLU A 297 -8.25 30.17 15.79
C GLU A 297 -9.78 30.24 15.70
N ALA A 298 -10.32 30.74 14.57
CA ALA A 298 -11.75 30.83 14.33
C ALA A 298 -12.41 29.44 14.28
N ALA A 299 -11.79 28.50 13.56
CA ALA A 299 -12.24 27.13 13.47
C ALA A 299 -12.14 26.42 14.84
N GLN A 300 -11.03 26.61 15.58
CA GLN A 300 -10.86 26.02 16.90
C GLN A 300 -11.99 26.41 17.88
N LYS A 301 -12.46 27.66 17.85
CA LYS A 301 -13.59 28.12 18.67
C LYS A 301 -14.89 27.39 18.32
N LEU A 302 -15.17 27.22 17.04
CA LEU A 302 -16.37 26.50 16.57
C LEU A 302 -16.33 25.02 16.94
N TYR A 303 -15.18 24.38 16.73
CA TYR A 303 -14.97 22.98 17.14
C TYR A 303 -15.09 22.81 18.66
N GLY A 304 -14.55 23.73 19.45
CA GLY A 304 -14.70 23.73 20.90
C GLY A 304 -16.17 23.82 21.35
N GLN A 305 -16.98 24.66 20.70
CA GLN A 305 -18.42 24.78 20.98
C GLN A 305 -19.20 23.52 20.59
N GLN A 306 -18.96 22.97 19.39
CA GLN A 306 -19.68 21.79 18.92
C GLN A 306 -19.24 20.52 19.70
N SER A 307 -17.95 20.40 20.06
CA SER A 307 -17.45 19.27 20.84
C SER A 307 -18.14 19.05 22.17
N GLN A 308 -18.63 20.14 22.81
CA GLN A 308 -19.39 20.05 24.05
C GLN A 308 -20.80 19.49 23.86
N LYS A 309 -21.40 19.68 22.66
CA LYS A 309 -22.75 19.18 22.36
C LYS A 309 -22.75 17.67 22.05
N VAL A 310 -21.62 17.12 21.59
CA VAL A 310 -21.54 15.75 21.10
C VAL A 310 -20.99 14.81 22.16
N SER A 311 -21.55 13.64 22.36
CA SER A 311 -21.02 12.64 23.29
C SER A 311 -19.77 11.96 22.73
N GLN A 312 -18.86 11.52 23.61
CA GLN A 312 -17.66 10.79 23.18
C GLN A 312 -18.01 9.45 22.51
N GLU A 313 -19.04 8.79 23.01
CA GLU A 313 -19.51 7.51 22.45
C GLU A 313 -20.05 7.69 21.02
N PHE A 314 -20.79 8.77 20.76
CA PHE A 314 -21.25 9.12 19.41
C PHE A 314 -20.08 9.33 18.45
N LEU A 315 -19.06 10.10 18.87
CA LEU A 315 -17.90 10.39 18.02
C LEU A 315 -17.12 9.14 17.67
N LEU A 316 -16.90 8.23 18.63
CA LEU A 316 -16.20 6.97 18.39
C LEU A 316 -16.99 6.06 17.41
N LYS A 317 -18.29 5.89 17.62
CA LYS A 317 -19.16 5.13 16.71
C LYS A 317 -19.26 5.80 15.34
N GLY A 318 -19.29 7.13 15.32
CA GLY A 318 -19.33 7.92 14.08
C GLY A 318 -18.07 7.74 13.24
N ILE A 319 -16.89 7.75 13.86
CA ILE A 319 -15.63 7.48 13.18
C ILE A 319 -15.61 6.05 12.62
N ASP A 320 -16.09 5.08 13.38
CA ASP A 320 -16.14 3.68 12.97
C ASP A 320 -17.02 3.48 11.73
N ILE A 321 -18.25 4.02 11.73
CA ILE A 321 -19.18 3.95 10.59
C ILE A 321 -18.60 4.67 9.37
N ALA A 322 -18.02 5.86 9.55
CA ALA A 322 -17.46 6.63 8.46
C ALA A 322 -16.22 5.94 7.85
N ASN A 323 -15.36 5.34 8.68
CA ASN A 323 -14.19 4.58 8.24
C ASN A 323 -14.60 3.28 7.52
N ASP A 324 -15.63 2.57 8.01
CA ASP A 324 -16.17 1.37 7.36
C ASP A 324 -16.75 1.71 5.97
N CYS A 325 -17.42 2.85 5.84
CA CYS A 325 -17.89 3.37 4.56
C CYS A 325 -16.73 3.69 3.61
N ASP A 326 -15.68 4.37 4.11
CA ASP A 326 -14.48 4.74 3.33
C ASP A 326 -13.77 3.51 2.76
N LEU A 327 -13.55 2.48 3.58
CA LEU A 327 -12.94 1.21 3.17
C LEU A 327 -13.75 0.49 2.09
N LYS A 328 -15.07 0.52 2.18
CA LYS A 328 -15.98 -0.15 1.23
C LYS A 328 -16.25 0.66 -0.03
N TYR A 329 -15.94 1.97 -0.04
CA TYR A 329 -16.32 2.89 -1.11
C TYR A 329 -15.83 2.46 -2.49
N LYS A 330 -14.56 2.06 -2.61
CA LYS A 330 -13.95 1.66 -3.90
C LYS A 330 -14.49 0.34 -4.46
N VAL A 331 -14.99 -0.53 -3.60
CA VAL A 331 -15.49 -1.87 -3.97
C VAL A 331 -16.99 -1.84 -4.25
N SER A 332 -17.70 -0.84 -3.73
CA SER A 332 -19.14 -0.69 -3.90
C SER A 332 -19.51 -0.32 -5.33
N GLN A 333 -20.52 -1.01 -5.89
CA GLN A 333 -21.10 -0.66 -7.20
C GLN A 333 -21.96 0.60 -7.13
N ASN A 334 -22.61 0.85 -5.99
CA ASN A 334 -23.42 2.04 -5.75
C ASN A 334 -22.83 2.87 -4.61
N GLN A 335 -21.83 3.68 -4.97
CA GLN A 335 -21.08 4.51 -4.03
C GLN A 335 -21.98 5.55 -3.33
N ARG A 336 -22.94 6.14 -4.07
CA ARG A 336 -23.87 7.11 -3.52
C ARG A 336 -24.74 6.51 -2.42
N LEU A 337 -25.36 5.36 -2.68
CA LEU A 337 -26.21 4.67 -1.71
C LEU A 337 -25.42 4.24 -0.47
N LEU A 338 -24.15 3.86 -0.63
CA LEU A 338 -23.28 3.48 0.49
C LEU A 338 -23.08 4.65 1.46
N VAL A 339 -22.82 5.86 0.94
CA VAL A 339 -22.66 7.06 1.77
C VAL A 339 -23.99 7.48 2.39
N GLU A 340 -25.09 7.47 1.62
CA GLU A 340 -26.42 7.76 2.15
C GLU A 340 -26.80 6.81 3.30
N LEU A 341 -26.49 5.51 3.17
CA LEU A 341 -26.70 4.51 4.23
C LEU A 341 -25.85 4.83 5.48
N ALA A 342 -24.58 5.18 5.30
CA ALA A 342 -23.71 5.58 6.41
C ALA A 342 -24.27 6.83 7.14
N LEU A 343 -24.73 7.82 6.40
CA LEU A 343 -25.34 9.03 6.96
C LEU A 343 -26.63 8.71 7.76
N MET A 344 -27.49 7.82 7.25
CA MET A 344 -28.67 7.34 7.98
C MET A 344 -28.30 6.58 9.25
N GLN A 345 -27.25 5.75 9.21
CA GLN A 345 -26.75 5.05 10.38
C GLN A 345 -26.19 6.02 11.42
N LEU A 346 -25.40 7.03 10.99
CA LEU A 346 -24.88 8.08 11.85
C LEU A 346 -26.01 8.84 12.57
N SER A 347 -27.05 9.23 11.84
CA SER A 347 -28.21 9.91 12.40
C SER A 347 -29.00 9.04 13.40
N SER A 348 -28.89 7.71 13.29
CA SER A 348 -29.59 6.77 14.16
C SER A 348 -28.82 6.41 15.43
N ILE A 349 -27.55 6.80 15.60
CA ILE A 349 -26.73 6.48 16.79
C ILE A 349 -27.33 7.05 18.08
N GLY A 350 -27.87 8.28 18.03
CA GLY A 350 -28.48 8.95 19.19
C GLY A 350 -29.92 8.54 19.47
N PHE A 351 -30.51 7.76 18.57
CA PHE A 351 -31.86 7.30 18.73
C PHE A 351 -31.83 6.01 19.56
N ASP A 352 -31.73 6.15 20.88
CA ASP A 352 -32.27 5.17 21.81
C ASP A 352 -33.78 5.19 21.57
N GLY A 353 -34.18 4.45 20.52
CA GLY A 353 -35.57 4.17 20.32
C GLY A 353 -36.05 3.64 21.67
N GLU A 354 -36.81 4.46 22.43
CA GLU A 354 -37.79 3.84 23.31
C GLU A 354 -38.28 2.67 22.49
N LYS A 355 -38.06 1.46 22.97
CA LYS A 355 -38.81 0.29 22.55
C LYS A 355 -40.26 0.59 22.88
N LYS A 356 -40.89 1.50 22.15
CA LYS A 356 -42.28 1.40 21.86
C LYS A 356 -42.35 0.02 21.25
N LYS A 357 -42.64 -0.96 22.12
CA LYS A 357 -43.30 -2.19 21.66
C LYS A 357 -44.23 -1.67 20.61
N SER A 358 -43.93 -1.90 19.35
CA SER A 358 -44.86 -1.57 18.29
C SER A 358 -46.09 -2.41 18.59
N ASP A 359 -47.09 -1.79 19.17
CA ASP A 359 -48.43 -2.35 19.26
C ASP A 359 -49.06 -2.51 17.87
N PHE A 360 -48.27 -2.47 16.82
CA PHE A 360 -48.54 -2.97 15.49
C PHE A 360 -48.27 -4.47 15.39
N ILE A 361 -48.74 -5.21 16.39
CA ILE A 361 -49.21 -6.57 16.16
C ILE A 361 -50.53 -6.38 15.43
N ILE A 362 -50.52 -6.53 14.10
CA ILE A 362 -51.77 -6.65 13.33
C ILE A 362 -52.54 -7.79 13.95
N PRO A 363 -53.64 -7.53 14.69
CA PRO A 363 -54.30 -8.60 15.40
C PRO A 363 -54.79 -9.62 14.38
N PRO A 364 -54.77 -10.93 14.67
CA PRO A 364 -55.24 -11.97 13.75
C PRO A 364 -56.68 -11.73 13.22
N THR A 365 -57.45 -10.92 13.92
CA THR A 365 -58.78 -10.43 13.50
C THR A 365 -58.75 -9.51 12.27
N TYR A 366 -57.58 -8.84 11.94
CA TYR A 366 -57.47 -8.04 10.74
C TYR A 366 -57.51 -8.89 9.47
N TYR A 367 -56.89 -10.05 9.47
CA TYR A 367 -56.89 -10.99 8.35
C TYR A 367 -58.25 -11.70 8.18
N ARG A 368 -59.03 -11.87 9.25
CA ARG A 368 -60.37 -12.40 9.17
C ARG A 368 -61.40 -11.42 8.62
N ARG A 369 -61.11 -10.12 8.63
CA ARG A 369 -62.02 -9.08 8.16
C ARG A 369 -61.88 -8.81 6.66
N ASN A 370 -60.84 -9.32 6.01
CA ASN A 370 -60.51 -9.07 4.61
C ASN A 370 -60.54 -10.34 3.74
N ASP A 371 -61.48 -11.27 4.00
CA ASP A 371 -61.82 -12.43 3.16
C ASP A 371 -60.64 -13.08 2.36
N TYR A 372 -59.51 -13.27 2.99
CA TYR A 372 -58.49 -14.14 2.45
C TYR A 372 -58.74 -15.56 2.95
N SER A 373 -59.33 -16.43 2.11
CA SER A 373 -59.49 -17.84 2.36
C SER A 373 -58.13 -18.53 2.43
N ILE A 374 -57.72 -18.93 3.64
CA ILE A 374 -56.56 -19.79 3.81
C ILE A 374 -57.05 -21.22 3.51
N SER A 375 -56.58 -21.80 2.41
CA SER A 375 -56.76 -23.21 2.10
C SER A 375 -56.05 -24.04 3.18
N GLU A 376 -56.83 -24.94 3.82
CA GLU A 376 -56.37 -25.86 4.87
C GLU A 376 -55.22 -26.74 4.39
N VAL A 377 -54.03 -26.51 4.94
CA VAL A 377 -52.94 -27.48 4.90
C VAL A 377 -53.13 -28.43 6.09
N LYS A 378 -53.48 -29.68 5.81
CA LYS A 378 -53.57 -30.76 6.79
C LYS A 378 -52.20 -31.04 7.39
N GLU A 379 -52.04 -30.77 8.68
CA GLU A 379 -50.91 -31.25 9.47
C GLU A 379 -51.01 -32.75 9.76
N PRO A 380 -49.91 -33.49 9.78
CA PRO A 380 -49.87 -34.82 10.40
C PRO A 380 -49.55 -34.69 11.90
N LEU A 381 -50.40 -35.28 12.69
CA LEU A 381 -50.33 -35.45 14.13
C LEU A 381 -48.99 -36.05 14.60
N ALA A 382 -48.26 -35.36 15.47
CA ALA A 382 -47.27 -35.95 16.36
C ALA A 382 -47.64 -35.68 17.82
N LYS A 383 -47.64 -36.76 18.57
CA LYS A 383 -48.19 -36.95 19.89
C LYS A 383 -47.52 -36.10 20.98
N SER A 384 -48.41 -35.60 21.83
CA SER A 384 -48.17 -34.98 23.13
C SER A 384 -47.37 -35.82 24.12
N GLN A 385 -46.45 -35.19 24.84
CA GLN A 385 -46.24 -35.48 26.26
C GLN A 385 -46.03 -34.16 27.02
N LYS A 386 -46.84 -34.04 28.08
CA LYS A 386 -46.93 -32.92 29.00
C LYS A 386 -45.84 -32.97 30.09
N PRO A 387 -45.64 -31.90 30.84
CA PRO A 387 -44.48 -31.63 31.67
C PRO A 387 -44.62 -32.08 33.10
N LEU A 388 -43.54 -32.35 33.77
CA LEU A 388 -43.46 -32.36 35.23
C LEU A 388 -42.58 -31.20 35.69
N ALA A 389 -43.22 -30.37 36.51
CA ALA A 389 -42.56 -29.37 37.33
C ALA A 389 -42.19 -30.02 38.67
N GLU A 390 -41.12 -29.63 39.23
CA GLU A 390 -40.73 -29.64 40.65
C GLU A 390 -39.23 -29.25 40.66
N GLU A 391 -38.77 -28.37 41.38
CA GLU A 391 -38.85 -27.67 42.62
C GLU A 391 -37.47 -27.08 42.92
N ILE A 392 -37.51 -25.95 43.46
CA ILE A 392 -36.43 -25.09 43.91
C ILE A 392 -35.68 -25.74 45.06
N GLN A 393 -34.35 -25.75 45.05
CA GLN A 393 -33.60 -25.55 46.30
C GLN A 393 -32.32 -24.70 46.07
N LYS A 394 -32.34 -23.57 46.75
CA LYS A 394 -31.21 -22.71 47.05
C LYS A 394 -30.18 -23.46 47.89
N VAL A 395 -28.91 -23.35 47.56
CA VAL A 395 -27.84 -23.29 48.55
C VAL A 395 -26.75 -22.34 48.03
N GLU A 396 -26.57 -21.26 48.73
CA GLU A 396 -25.39 -20.40 48.72
C GLU A 396 -24.32 -20.95 49.68
N PRO A 397 -23.16 -20.26 49.80
CA PRO A 397 -21.89 -20.63 49.16
C PRO A 397 -20.86 -21.10 50.22
N THR A 398 -19.85 -21.81 49.79
CA THR A 398 -18.68 -22.00 50.64
C THR A 398 -17.39 -21.86 49.85
N THR A 399 -16.66 -20.83 50.21
CA THR A 399 -15.28 -20.54 49.95
C THR A 399 -14.36 -21.66 50.43
N GLN A 400 -13.45 -22.12 49.61
CA GLN A 400 -12.07 -22.48 50.02
C GLN A 400 -11.16 -22.62 48.81
N LYS A 401 -10.16 -21.68 48.76
CA LYS A 401 -8.72 -21.83 48.71
C LYS A 401 -8.15 -22.84 47.72
N ALA A 402 -7.52 -22.29 46.70
CA ALA A 402 -6.09 -22.14 46.48
C ALA A 402 -5.26 -23.44 46.53
N GLU A 403 -4.61 -23.72 45.43
CA GLU A 403 -3.20 -24.03 45.32
C GLU A 403 -2.90 -24.31 43.85
N GLU A 404 -2.14 -23.44 43.26
CA GLU A 404 -0.83 -23.63 42.64
C GLU A 404 -0.58 -24.99 41.99
N ILE A 405 -0.44 -25.04 40.69
CA ILE A 405 0.63 -25.80 40.05
C ILE A 405 1.25 -24.93 38.94
N VAL A 406 2.46 -24.53 39.24
CA VAL A 406 3.45 -23.79 38.51
C VAL A 406 4.06 -24.69 37.43
N ASP A 407 4.33 -24.09 36.30
CA ASP A 407 5.45 -24.24 35.38
C ASP A 407 6.15 -25.61 35.26
N LYS A 408 6.28 -26.03 34.01
CA LYS A 408 7.54 -26.56 33.49
C LYS A 408 7.76 -26.23 32.03
N GLN A 409 8.37 -25.07 31.80
CA GLN A 409 9.26 -24.88 30.66
C GLN A 409 10.57 -25.64 30.92
N ALA A 410 10.95 -26.49 30.01
CA ALA A 410 12.26 -27.10 30.02
C ALA A 410 13.18 -26.37 29.05
N ASN A 411 14.03 -25.54 29.59
CA ASN A 411 15.31 -25.14 29.02
C ASN A 411 16.22 -26.36 28.87
N ILE A 412 16.83 -26.51 27.72
CA ILE A 412 18.06 -27.28 27.60
C ILE A 412 19.13 -26.31 27.09
N ASN A 413 19.99 -25.95 28.03
CA ASN A 413 21.25 -25.27 27.83
C ASN A 413 22.36 -26.25 27.50
N ASN A 414 23.24 -25.78 26.64
CA ASN A 414 24.62 -26.10 26.38
C ASN A 414 25.39 -26.82 27.52
N GLN A 415 26.14 -27.79 27.14
CA GLN A 415 27.47 -28.01 27.75
C GLN A 415 28.49 -28.44 26.69
N GLU A 416 29.53 -27.63 26.62
CA GLU A 416 30.82 -27.91 26.01
C GLU A 416 31.46 -29.15 26.60
N THR A 417 32.13 -29.92 25.78
CA THR A 417 33.34 -30.62 26.20
C THR A 417 34.34 -30.65 25.05
N THR A 418 35.41 -29.95 25.29
CA THR A 418 36.72 -30.06 24.66
C THR A 418 37.23 -31.51 24.66
N ASP A 419 37.74 -31.99 23.55
CA ASP A 419 39.03 -32.67 23.58
C ASP A 419 39.77 -32.62 22.23
N ASN A 420 41.03 -32.38 22.39
CA ASN A 420 42.16 -32.23 21.53
C ASN A 420 42.49 -33.53 20.74
N ARG A 421 42.84 -33.37 19.46
CA ARG A 421 44.05 -34.01 18.86
C ARG A 421 44.19 -33.60 17.39
N GLN A 422 45.22 -32.78 17.14
CA GLN A 422 45.89 -32.75 15.83
C GLN A 422 46.64 -34.08 15.57
N PRO A 423 46.82 -34.42 14.28
CA PRO A 423 48.17 -34.31 13.78
C PRO A 423 48.27 -33.64 12.40
N THR A 424 49.31 -32.85 12.31
CA THR A 424 49.98 -32.26 11.19
C THR A 424 50.30 -33.22 10.06
N THR A 425 50.05 -32.86 8.82
CA THR A 425 50.97 -33.13 7.70
C THR A 425 50.87 -32.04 6.67
N ASP A 426 51.96 -31.32 6.54
CA ASP A 426 52.31 -30.42 5.46
C ASP A 426 52.33 -31.14 4.12
N SER A 427 51.73 -30.51 3.11
CA SER A 427 52.17 -30.61 1.71
C SER A 427 51.80 -29.35 0.96
N PRO A 428 52.74 -28.74 0.22
CA PRO A 428 52.56 -27.42 -0.40
C PRO A 428 51.75 -27.53 -1.67
N GLN A 429 50.71 -26.69 -1.77
CA GLN A 429 49.98 -26.46 -3.02
C GLN A 429 50.82 -25.57 -3.98
N PRO A 430 51.04 -25.97 -5.24
CA PRO A 430 51.64 -25.09 -6.22
C PRO A 430 50.63 -24.03 -6.71
N LYS A 431 50.98 -22.76 -6.55
CA LYS A 431 50.30 -21.62 -7.20
C LYS A 431 50.48 -21.73 -8.71
N VAL A 432 49.44 -22.14 -9.43
CA VAL A 432 49.45 -22.10 -10.92
C VAL A 432 48.70 -20.86 -11.36
N SER A 433 49.39 -20.05 -12.19
CA SER A 433 48.81 -18.85 -12.76
C SER A 433 47.68 -19.18 -13.74
N SER A 434 46.67 -18.31 -13.81
CA SER A 434 45.38 -18.51 -14.49
C SER A 434 45.39 -18.62 -16.02
N MET A 435 46.56 -18.68 -16.69
CA MET A 435 46.69 -18.71 -18.13
C MET A 435 47.75 -19.72 -18.65
N SER A 436 47.72 -20.97 -18.19
CA SER A 436 48.58 -22.01 -18.78
C SER A 436 47.75 -23.10 -19.44
N LEU A 437 48.24 -23.70 -20.52
CA LEU A 437 47.64 -24.85 -21.21
C LEU A 437 47.38 -26.05 -20.29
N ALA A 438 48.12 -26.13 -19.16
CA ALA A 438 47.90 -27.12 -18.13
C ALA A 438 46.58 -26.89 -17.33
N SER A 439 46.17 -25.63 -17.10
CA SER A 439 44.92 -25.32 -16.42
C SER A 439 43.68 -25.60 -17.29
N ILE A 440 43.83 -25.53 -18.62
CA ILE A 440 42.76 -25.88 -19.55
C ILE A 440 42.58 -27.40 -19.63
N ARG A 441 43.68 -28.18 -19.59
CA ARG A 441 43.59 -29.65 -19.54
C ARG A 441 43.01 -30.15 -18.21
N ALA A 442 43.42 -29.58 -17.08
CA ALA A 442 42.86 -29.91 -15.77
C ALA A 442 41.37 -29.58 -15.66
N LYS A 443 40.92 -28.47 -16.27
CA LYS A 443 39.51 -28.10 -16.33
C LYS A 443 38.68 -29.01 -17.24
N LYS A 444 39.31 -29.55 -18.30
CA LYS A 444 38.66 -30.51 -19.20
C LYS A 444 38.53 -31.89 -18.56
N GLU A 445 39.55 -32.34 -17.86
CA GLU A 445 39.53 -33.58 -17.08
C GLU A 445 38.54 -33.52 -15.89
N MET A 446 38.45 -32.40 -15.17
CA MET A 446 37.44 -32.20 -14.15
C MET A 446 36.02 -32.19 -14.73
N ALA A 447 35.81 -31.65 -15.93
CA ALA A 447 34.53 -31.67 -16.60
C ALA A 447 34.12 -33.06 -17.12
N GLU A 448 35.10 -33.92 -17.47
CA GLU A 448 34.86 -35.30 -17.83
C GLU A 448 34.60 -36.18 -16.63
N VAL A 449 35.28 -35.97 -15.52
CA VAL A 449 35.05 -36.67 -14.24
C VAL A 449 33.68 -36.29 -13.64
N GLN A 450 33.24 -35.05 -13.80
CA GLN A 450 31.88 -34.65 -13.41
C GLN A 450 30.77 -35.22 -14.31
N LYS A 451 31.08 -35.64 -15.53
CA LYS A 451 30.13 -36.34 -16.39
C LYS A 451 30.06 -37.86 -16.13
N SER A 452 31.06 -38.45 -15.45
CA SER A 452 31.11 -39.88 -15.13
C SER A 452 30.65 -40.25 -13.72
N THR A 453 30.31 -39.28 -12.88
CA THR A 453 29.58 -39.52 -11.63
C THR A 453 28.13 -39.84 -12.01
N VAL A 454 27.84 -41.12 -12.12
CA VAL A 454 26.48 -41.65 -12.20
C VAL A 454 25.73 -41.07 -11.00
N LYS A 455 24.75 -40.17 -11.30
CA LYS A 455 23.78 -39.78 -10.29
C LYS A 455 23.08 -41.06 -9.84
N GLU A 456 23.22 -41.46 -8.59
CA GLU A 456 22.30 -42.40 -7.99
C GLU A 456 20.91 -41.92 -8.29
N VAL A 457 20.14 -42.70 -9.03
CA VAL A 457 18.74 -42.43 -9.31
C VAL A 457 18.01 -42.64 -8.00
N VAL A 458 17.82 -41.58 -7.27
CA VAL A 458 16.89 -41.57 -6.15
C VAL A 458 15.52 -41.87 -6.76
N HIS A 459 14.99 -43.07 -6.55
CA HIS A 459 13.62 -43.41 -6.90
C HIS A 459 12.70 -42.54 -6.07
N LEU A 460 12.29 -41.43 -6.68
CA LEU A 460 11.26 -40.55 -6.11
C LEU A 460 9.93 -41.28 -6.27
N ALA A 461 9.03 -41.15 -5.30
CA ALA A 461 7.73 -41.77 -5.30
C ALA A 461 6.96 -41.43 -6.58
N SER A 462 6.38 -42.45 -7.25
CA SER A 462 5.49 -42.31 -8.40
C SER A 462 4.22 -43.11 -8.14
N GLU A 463 3.32 -42.53 -7.31
CA GLU A 463 2.01 -43.09 -7.02
C GLU A 463 1.04 -42.82 -8.19
N PRO A 464 0.17 -43.78 -8.55
CA PRO A 464 -0.86 -43.53 -9.55
C PRO A 464 -1.90 -42.53 -9.01
N PHE A 465 -2.29 -41.56 -9.81
CA PHE A 465 -3.30 -40.55 -9.48
C PHE A 465 -4.40 -40.50 -10.55
N THR A 466 -5.57 -40.02 -10.16
CA THR A 466 -6.72 -39.88 -11.05
C THR A 466 -6.79 -38.47 -11.64
N GLU A 467 -7.49 -38.34 -12.79
CA GLU A 467 -7.75 -37.04 -13.41
C GLU A 467 -8.51 -36.09 -12.48
N THR A 468 -9.41 -36.63 -11.66
CA THR A 468 -10.18 -35.85 -10.68
C THR A 468 -9.28 -35.27 -9.57
N GLU A 469 -8.33 -36.04 -9.08
CA GLU A 469 -7.35 -35.59 -8.06
C GLU A 469 -6.42 -34.53 -8.65
N MET A 470 -6.00 -34.71 -9.88
CA MET A 470 -5.18 -33.73 -10.61
C MET A 470 -5.93 -32.41 -10.77
N LEU A 471 -7.19 -32.43 -11.24
CA LEU A 471 -8.03 -31.24 -11.40
C LEU A 471 -8.28 -30.52 -10.07
N GLU A 472 -8.52 -31.27 -8.99
CA GLU A 472 -8.70 -30.68 -7.66
C GLU A 472 -7.46 -29.90 -7.19
N GLN A 473 -6.26 -30.49 -7.37
CA GLN A 473 -5.02 -29.83 -6.97
C GLN A 473 -4.68 -28.67 -7.91
N TRP A 474 -5.00 -28.77 -9.19
CA TRP A 474 -4.84 -27.70 -10.18
C TRP A 474 -5.68 -26.47 -9.80
N LEU A 475 -6.96 -26.64 -9.49
CA LEU A 475 -7.86 -25.57 -9.09
C LEU A 475 -7.44 -24.95 -7.74
N LYS A 476 -7.00 -25.76 -6.78
CA LYS A 476 -6.46 -25.25 -5.50
C LYS A 476 -5.21 -24.40 -5.71
N TYR A 477 -4.36 -24.76 -6.66
CA TYR A 477 -3.20 -23.95 -7.00
C TYR A 477 -3.61 -22.64 -7.67
N ALA A 478 -4.55 -22.66 -8.61
CA ALA A 478 -5.06 -21.47 -9.27
C ALA A 478 -5.65 -20.47 -8.25
N GLN A 479 -6.44 -20.95 -7.30
CA GLN A 479 -7.01 -20.13 -6.24
C GLN A 479 -5.91 -19.54 -5.32
N ARG A 480 -4.91 -20.33 -4.97
CA ARG A 480 -3.76 -19.86 -4.18
C ARG A 480 -2.97 -18.75 -4.87
N ILE A 481 -2.84 -18.81 -6.20
CA ILE A 481 -2.16 -17.78 -7.01
C ILE A 481 -3.03 -16.52 -7.09
N GLU A 482 -4.35 -16.66 -7.20
CA GLU A 482 -5.31 -15.55 -7.17
C GLU A 482 -5.27 -14.80 -5.84
N ASP A 483 -5.27 -15.53 -4.71
CA ASP A 483 -5.16 -14.98 -3.35
C ASP A 483 -3.84 -14.21 -3.14
N LYS A 484 -2.76 -14.62 -3.81
CA LYS A 484 -1.48 -13.91 -3.81
C LYS A 484 -1.46 -12.65 -4.68
N GLY A 485 -2.54 -12.37 -5.41
CA GLY A 485 -2.69 -11.19 -6.26
C GLY A 485 -2.24 -11.36 -7.72
N TYR A 486 -1.77 -12.54 -8.14
CA TYR A 486 -1.35 -12.82 -9.53
C TYR A 486 -2.54 -13.21 -10.42
N ARG A 487 -3.52 -12.32 -10.55
CA ARG A 487 -4.80 -12.56 -11.26
C ARG A 487 -4.63 -13.00 -12.71
N ILE A 488 -3.61 -12.48 -13.42
CA ILE A 488 -3.36 -12.85 -14.82
C ILE A 488 -3.00 -14.32 -14.93
N VAL A 489 -2.08 -14.80 -14.09
CA VAL A 489 -1.65 -16.21 -14.09
C VAL A 489 -2.79 -17.13 -13.65
N ALA A 490 -3.54 -16.74 -12.61
CA ALA A 490 -4.72 -17.49 -12.18
C ALA A 490 -5.77 -17.62 -13.29
N SER A 491 -6.00 -16.57 -14.09
CA SER A 491 -6.89 -16.62 -15.24
C SER A 491 -6.39 -17.54 -16.37
N LEU A 492 -5.07 -17.63 -16.58
CA LEU A 492 -4.48 -18.56 -17.54
C LEU A 492 -4.67 -20.02 -17.12
N LEU A 493 -4.58 -20.31 -15.83
CA LEU A 493 -4.81 -21.65 -15.27
C LEU A 493 -6.28 -22.10 -15.35
N THR A 494 -7.22 -21.14 -15.36
CA THR A 494 -8.66 -21.40 -15.35
C THR A 494 -9.35 -21.20 -16.71
N ILE A 495 -8.60 -20.87 -17.76
CA ILE A 495 -9.13 -20.67 -19.13
C ILE A 495 -9.78 -21.95 -19.67
N ASN A 496 -9.11 -23.09 -19.48
CA ASN A 496 -9.57 -24.43 -19.84
C ASN A 496 -9.20 -25.44 -18.78
N ASP A 497 -9.99 -26.49 -18.66
CA ASP A 497 -9.65 -27.63 -17.82
C ASP A 497 -8.49 -28.40 -18.47
N PRO A 498 -7.40 -28.68 -17.75
CA PRO A 498 -6.29 -29.47 -18.27
C PRO A 498 -6.70 -30.95 -18.49
N ILE A 499 -6.20 -31.55 -19.53
CA ILE A 499 -6.51 -32.94 -19.90
C ILE A 499 -5.34 -33.83 -19.49
N LEU A 500 -5.64 -34.99 -18.88
CA LEU A 500 -4.61 -35.95 -18.45
C LEU A 500 -4.42 -37.03 -19.54
N GLU A 501 -3.24 -37.07 -20.15
CA GLU A 501 -2.82 -38.18 -21.04
C GLU A 501 -1.70 -39.01 -20.36
N GLY A 502 -2.08 -40.07 -19.67
CA GLY A 502 -1.16 -40.89 -18.88
C GLY A 502 -0.58 -40.13 -17.68
N ILE A 503 0.69 -39.71 -17.77
CA ILE A 503 1.39 -38.91 -16.75
C ILE A 503 1.64 -37.46 -17.23
N THR A 504 1.22 -37.14 -18.44
CA THR A 504 1.39 -35.81 -19.04
C THR A 504 0.08 -35.03 -18.95
N ILE A 505 0.14 -33.85 -18.37
CA ILE A 505 -0.99 -32.91 -18.28
C ILE A 505 -0.90 -31.98 -19.50
N ILE A 506 -1.91 -31.99 -20.35
CA ILE A 506 -2.01 -31.11 -21.51
C ILE A 506 -2.88 -29.91 -21.14
N HIS A 507 -2.32 -28.72 -21.27
CA HIS A 507 -3.04 -27.48 -21.09
C HIS A 507 -3.05 -26.64 -22.36
N GLU A 508 -4.25 -26.27 -22.84
CA GLU A 508 -4.40 -25.51 -24.07
C GLU A 508 -4.59 -24.01 -23.77
N LEU A 509 -3.84 -23.17 -24.46
CA LEU A 509 -3.89 -21.72 -24.33
C LEU A 509 -4.22 -21.03 -25.64
N PRO A 510 -4.86 -19.85 -25.64
CA PRO A 510 -5.39 -19.21 -26.85
C PRO A 510 -4.33 -18.56 -27.75
N ASN A 511 -3.16 -18.22 -27.20
CA ASN A 511 -2.10 -17.53 -27.94
C ASN A 511 -0.70 -17.80 -27.38
N GLU A 512 0.33 -17.47 -28.16
CA GLU A 512 1.72 -17.73 -27.82
C GLU A 512 2.23 -16.84 -26.66
N SER A 513 1.69 -15.63 -26.51
CA SER A 513 2.01 -14.76 -25.37
C SER A 513 1.55 -15.36 -24.04
N SER A 514 0.35 -15.93 -24.01
CA SER A 514 -0.18 -16.66 -22.85
C SER A 514 0.66 -17.89 -22.51
N LYS A 515 1.19 -18.58 -23.52
CA LYS A 515 2.12 -19.71 -23.36
C LYS A 515 3.43 -19.27 -22.69
N ILE A 516 4.03 -18.17 -23.13
CA ILE A 516 5.26 -17.64 -22.56
C ILE A 516 5.08 -17.27 -21.07
N ASP A 517 3.95 -16.66 -20.74
CA ASP A 517 3.66 -16.27 -19.35
C ASP A 517 3.35 -17.49 -18.47
N PHE A 518 2.68 -18.51 -19.01
CA PHE A 518 2.47 -19.77 -18.30
C PHE A 518 3.77 -20.56 -18.11
N GLU A 519 4.68 -20.58 -19.10
CA GLU A 519 5.96 -21.29 -18.98
C GLU A 519 6.86 -20.75 -17.87
N LYS A 520 6.71 -19.49 -17.48
CA LYS A 520 7.42 -18.91 -16.32
C LYS A 520 6.94 -19.51 -14.99
N GLU A 521 5.65 -19.80 -14.88
CA GLU A 521 5.03 -20.34 -13.67
C GLU A 521 5.04 -21.89 -13.63
N LYS A 522 5.17 -22.53 -14.79
CA LYS A 522 5.19 -23.99 -14.95
C LYS A 522 6.10 -24.74 -13.96
N PRO A 523 7.33 -24.28 -13.64
CA PRO A 523 8.19 -24.98 -12.67
C PRO A 523 7.60 -25.02 -11.25
N GLU A 524 6.96 -23.93 -10.80
CA GLU A 524 6.34 -23.87 -9.47
C GLU A 524 5.07 -24.72 -9.39
N LEU A 525 4.22 -24.65 -10.42
CA LEU A 525 3.03 -25.49 -10.55
C LEU A 525 3.41 -26.99 -10.57
N LEU A 526 4.42 -27.34 -11.36
CA LEU A 526 4.89 -28.72 -11.46
C LEU A 526 5.44 -29.24 -10.15
N GLY A 527 6.20 -28.41 -9.42
CA GLY A 527 6.68 -28.72 -8.07
C GLY A 527 5.54 -28.95 -7.07
N TYR A 528 4.50 -28.11 -7.14
CA TYR A 528 3.31 -28.25 -6.30
C TYR A 528 2.53 -29.54 -6.59
N LEU A 529 2.25 -29.83 -7.86
CA LEU A 529 1.51 -31.04 -8.28
C LEU A 529 2.27 -32.31 -7.92
N ARG A 530 3.57 -32.39 -8.21
CA ARG A 530 4.43 -33.53 -7.83
C ARG A 530 4.43 -33.79 -6.33
N GLY A 531 4.49 -32.72 -5.51
CA GLY A 531 4.44 -32.83 -4.06
C GLY A 531 3.09 -33.26 -3.50
N LYS A 532 1.98 -32.86 -4.14
CA LYS A 532 0.62 -33.16 -3.69
C LYS A 532 0.07 -34.49 -4.18
N LEU A 533 0.49 -34.91 -5.38
CA LEU A 533 0.08 -36.18 -6.00
C LEU A 533 1.08 -37.30 -5.76
N HIS A 534 2.16 -37.04 -5.03
CA HIS A 534 3.24 -38.00 -4.73
C HIS A 534 3.77 -38.74 -5.98
N ASN A 535 3.77 -38.02 -7.13
CA ASN A 535 4.25 -38.57 -8.39
C ASN A 535 5.22 -37.57 -9.06
N HIS A 536 6.48 -37.95 -9.14
CA HIS A 536 7.54 -37.10 -9.70
C HIS A 536 7.71 -37.23 -11.22
N ASP A 537 7.02 -38.18 -11.85
CA ASP A 537 7.07 -38.40 -13.29
C ASP A 537 6.08 -37.50 -14.06
N ILE A 538 5.24 -36.72 -13.34
CA ILE A 538 4.29 -35.77 -13.93
C ILE A 538 5.02 -34.75 -14.79
N THR A 539 4.53 -34.56 -16.00
CA THR A 539 4.96 -33.53 -16.95
C THR A 539 3.77 -32.69 -17.41
N ILE A 540 4.02 -31.42 -17.75
CA ILE A 540 2.99 -30.52 -18.29
C ILE A 540 3.41 -30.13 -19.69
N ASP A 541 2.53 -30.34 -20.68
CA ASP A 541 2.69 -29.87 -22.04
C ASP A 541 1.68 -28.78 -22.37
N VAL A 542 2.14 -27.71 -23.05
CA VAL A 542 1.31 -26.53 -23.32
C VAL A 542 1.12 -26.41 -24.83
N LYS A 543 -0.10 -26.59 -25.27
CA LYS A 543 -0.49 -26.46 -26.70
C LYS A 543 -1.14 -25.09 -26.91
N VAL A 544 -0.82 -24.44 -28.03
CA VAL A 544 -1.51 -23.22 -28.48
C VAL A 544 -2.63 -23.64 -29.45
N ASN A 545 -3.85 -23.25 -29.11
CA ASN A 545 -5.03 -23.51 -29.91
C ASN A 545 -5.79 -22.20 -30.16
N GLU A 546 -5.56 -21.58 -31.32
CA GLU A 546 -6.16 -20.30 -31.70
C GLU A 546 -7.69 -20.38 -31.91
N THR A 547 -8.23 -21.60 -32.05
CA THR A 547 -9.66 -21.84 -32.24
C THR A 547 -10.41 -21.95 -30.91
N LEU A 548 -9.72 -21.82 -29.76
CA LEU A 548 -10.35 -21.71 -28.45
C LEU A 548 -11.20 -20.45 -28.42
N VAL A 549 -12.44 -20.56 -28.84
CA VAL A 549 -13.48 -19.58 -28.49
C VAL A 549 -13.55 -19.57 -26.98
N LEU A 550 -13.15 -18.46 -26.36
CA LEU A 550 -13.34 -18.21 -24.95
C LEU A 550 -14.83 -18.45 -24.63
N LYS A 551 -15.17 -19.63 -24.12
CA LYS A 551 -16.48 -19.92 -23.53
C LYS A 551 -16.57 -19.10 -22.27
N LYS A 552 -16.81 -17.82 -22.45
CA LYS A 552 -17.11 -16.90 -21.35
C LYS A 552 -18.57 -17.15 -20.98
N ASN A 553 -18.81 -18.00 -20.01
CA ASN A 553 -20.13 -18.15 -19.37
C ASN A 553 -20.39 -16.91 -18.50
N TYR A 554 -20.64 -15.76 -19.15
CA TYR A 554 -20.85 -14.49 -18.43
C TYR A 554 -22.29 -14.20 -18.11
N THR A 555 -23.21 -14.82 -18.86
CA THR A 555 -24.63 -14.56 -18.60
C THR A 555 -25.17 -15.50 -17.49
N PRO A 556 -26.12 -15.05 -16.68
CA PRO A 556 -26.82 -15.92 -15.74
C PRO A 556 -27.43 -17.15 -16.40
N GLN A 557 -27.85 -17.02 -17.67
CA GLN A 557 -28.38 -18.12 -18.48
C GLN A 557 -27.32 -19.18 -18.79
N ASP A 558 -26.09 -18.76 -19.15
CA ASP A 558 -25.00 -19.70 -19.43
C ASP A 558 -24.58 -20.48 -18.20
N LYS A 559 -24.55 -19.80 -17.03
CA LYS A 559 -24.29 -20.44 -15.73
C LYS A 559 -25.37 -21.46 -15.38
N TYR A 560 -26.62 -21.11 -15.63
CA TYR A 560 -27.75 -22.01 -15.40
C TYR A 560 -27.66 -23.23 -16.32
N ASN A 561 -27.42 -23.06 -17.62
CA ASN A 561 -27.30 -24.16 -18.57
C ASN A 561 -26.20 -25.14 -18.14
N ARG A 562 -25.05 -24.63 -17.69
CA ARG A 562 -23.96 -25.48 -17.18
C ARG A 562 -24.33 -26.21 -15.89
N LEU A 563 -25.09 -25.57 -14.99
CA LEU A 563 -25.59 -26.24 -13.78
C LEU A 563 -26.61 -27.33 -14.10
N VAL A 564 -27.43 -27.16 -15.14
CA VAL A 564 -28.38 -28.18 -15.62
C VAL A 564 -27.62 -29.35 -16.27
N GLU A 565 -26.54 -29.11 -17.00
CA GLU A 565 -25.67 -30.17 -17.52
C GLU A 565 -25.05 -31.03 -16.41
N LEU A 566 -24.64 -30.39 -15.29
CA LEU A 566 -24.09 -31.08 -14.13
C LEU A 566 -25.15 -31.79 -13.28
N ASN A 567 -26.35 -31.23 -13.21
CA ASN A 567 -27.48 -31.82 -12.45
C ASN A 567 -28.83 -31.57 -13.16
N PRO A 568 -29.30 -32.51 -13.95
CA PRO A 568 -30.56 -32.39 -14.70
C PRO A 568 -31.81 -32.12 -13.83
N ASN A 569 -31.74 -32.43 -12.52
CA ASN A 569 -32.84 -32.17 -11.60
C ASN A 569 -33.10 -30.68 -11.33
N LEU A 570 -32.14 -29.80 -11.68
CA LEU A 570 -32.32 -28.35 -11.57
C LEU A 570 -33.41 -27.82 -12.53
N GLU A 571 -33.57 -28.44 -13.68
CA GLU A 571 -34.61 -28.07 -14.63
C GLU A 571 -36.01 -28.44 -14.10
N LEU A 572 -36.12 -29.62 -13.45
CA LEU A 572 -37.32 -30.03 -12.74
C LEU A 572 -37.66 -29.09 -11.57
N MET A 573 -36.66 -28.68 -10.83
CA MET A 573 -36.80 -27.74 -9.72
C MET A 573 -37.26 -26.35 -10.22
N ARG A 574 -36.70 -25.85 -11.32
CA ARG A 574 -37.14 -24.62 -11.95
C ARG A 574 -38.60 -24.64 -12.35
N ASN A 575 -39.03 -25.74 -13.00
CA ASN A 575 -40.40 -25.90 -13.47
C ASN A 575 -41.41 -26.11 -12.31
N MET A 576 -41.00 -26.79 -11.23
CA MET A 576 -41.87 -27.01 -10.06
C MET A 576 -42.06 -25.74 -9.21
N PHE A 577 -41.03 -24.90 -9.11
CA PHE A 577 -41.07 -23.70 -8.27
C PHE A 577 -41.29 -22.40 -9.04
N GLY A 578 -41.40 -22.46 -10.39
CA GLY A 578 -41.62 -21.29 -11.24
C GLY A 578 -40.46 -20.26 -11.13
N LEU A 579 -39.20 -20.74 -11.00
CA LEU A 579 -38.05 -19.86 -10.82
C LEU A 579 -37.67 -19.21 -12.13
N GLU A 580 -37.52 -17.90 -12.14
CA GLU A 580 -36.99 -17.11 -13.24
C GLU A 580 -35.51 -16.82 -13.03
N ILE A 581 -34.74 -16.77 -14.14
CA ILE A 581 -33.34 -16.42 -14.09
C ILE A 581 -33.28 -14.90 -14.19
N ASN A 582 -32.90 -14.22 -13.12
CA ASN A 582 -32.71 -12.78 -13.13
C ASN A 582 -31.48 -12.40 -13.96
N GLU A 583 -31.66 -11.46 -14.89
CA GLU A 583 -30.59 -10.87 -15.69
C GLU A 583 -29.60 -10.03 -14.87
#